data_42891442741cfde77919971dd49c5e01
#
_entry.id   42891442741cfde77919971dd49c5e01
#
_cell.length_a   1.000
_cell.length_b   1.000
_cell.length_c   1.000
_cell.angle_alpha   90.00
_cell.angle_beta   90.00
_cell.angle_gamma   90.00
#
_symmetry.space_group_name_H-M   'P 1'
#
loop_
_entity.id
_entity.type
_entity.pdbx_description
1 polymer ?
#
loop_
_entity_poly.entity_id
_entity_poly.type
_entity_poly.pdbx_seq_one_letter_code
_entity_poly.pdbx_strand_id
1 'polypeptide(L)'
;MKRETLVLVIASVLSILFMTLHFTGDTIRARAGTLEAGGSTLIGVPILAVWLYGTLLLAERRSGLIIMLVGSLLAIGMPVMHVMFAAGIFNGQLAKVAPAFLFVWTLHAMGLTGMLSLILSVRGLWGMRAPGPR
;
A
#
# COMPACT_ATOMS: atom_id res chain seq x y z
N MET A 1 -1.75 -21.81 -9.72
CA MET A 1 -1.01 -20.66 -9.14
C MET A 1 0.11 -21.18 -8.25
N LYS A 2 1.33 -20.73 -8.43
CA LYS A 2 2.47 -21.11 -7.58
C LYS A 2 2.28 -20.54 -6.19
N ARG A 3 2.82 -21.21 -5.15
CA ARG A 3 2.71 -20.74 -3.75
C ARG A 3 3.22 -19.30 -3.57
N GLU A 4 4.32 -18.95 -4.23
CA GLU A 4 4.88 -17.59 -4.17
C GLU A 4 3.94 -16.55 -4.77
N THR A 5 3.28 -16.86 -5.89
CA THR A 5 2.27 -15.98 -6.50
C THR A 5 1.06 -15.78 -5.57
N LEU A 6 0.63 -16.85 -4.88
CA LEU A 6 -0.46 -16.74 -3.91
C LEU A 6 -0.09 -15.80 -2.75
N VAL A 7 1.10 -15.96 -2.18
CA VAL A 7 1.58 -15.08 -1.09
C VAL A 7 1.70 -13.63 -1.56
N LEU A 8 2.19 -13.41 -2.79
CA LEU A 8 2.26 -12.08 -3.39
C LEU A 8 0.87 -11.46 -3.54
N VAL A 9 -0.11 -12.20 -4.07
CA VAL A 9 -1.49 -11.73 -4.21
C VAL A 9 -2.08 -11.37 -2.86
N ILE A 10 -1.91 -12.21 -1.84
CA ILE A 10 -2.40 -11.95 -0.48
C ILE A 10 -1.75 -10.68 0.09
N ALA A 11 -0.42 -10.55 0.01
CA ALA A 11 0.30 -9.38 0.51
C ALA A 11 -0.14 -8.10 -0.19
N SER A 12 -0.33 -8.16 -1.51
CA SER A 12 -0.79 -7.03 -2.32
C SER A 12 -2.23 -6.63 -1.97
N VAL A 13 -3.14 -7.59 -1.84
CA VAL A 13 -4.54 -7.32 -1.43
C VAL A 13 -4.61 -6.72 -0.04
N LEU A 14 -3.82 -7.21 0.92
CA LEU A 14 -3.73 -6.62 2.26
C LEU A 14 -3.21 -5.19 2.21
N SER A 15 -2.19 -4.91 1.38
CA SER A 15 -1.69 -3.54 1.20
C SER A 15 -2.76 -2.61 0.64
N ILE A 16 -3.54 -3.06 -0.36
CA ILE A 16 -4.67 -2.31 -0.93
C ILE A 16 -5.74 -2.06 0.13
N LEU A 17 -6.07 -3.07 0.94
CA LEU A 17 -7.05 -2.94 2.03
C LEU A 17 -6.61 -1.88 3.05
N PHE A 18 -5.36 -1.95 3.54
CA PHE A 18 -4.85 -0.97 4.50
C PHE A 18 -4.76 0.43 3.90
N MET A 19 -4.39 0.56 2.63
CA MET A 19 -4.39 1.84 1.91
C MET A 19 -5.80 2.41 1.81
N THR A 20 -6.80 1.58 1.51
CA THR A 20 -8.21 1.99 1.46
C THR A 20 -8.70 2.46 2.82
N LEU A 21 -8.38 1.73 3.90
CA LEU A 21 -8.71 2.14 5.27
C LEU A 21 -8.04 3.46 5.65
N HIS A 22 -6.79 3.65 5.24
CA HIS A 22 -6.05 4.89 5.48
C HIS A 22 -6.71 6.08 4.78
N PHE A 23 -7.01 6.00 3.48
CA PHE A 23 -7.70 7.05 2.73
C PHE A 23 -9.11 7.34 3.28
N THR A 24 -9.82 6.31 3.71
CA THR A 24 -11.13 6.48 4.36
C THR A 24 -10.99 7.27 5.66
N GLY A 25 -10.01 6.93 6.48
CA GLY A 25 -9.71 7.66 7.70
C GLY A 25 -9.35 9.14 7.46
N ASP A 26 -8.56 9.42 6.42
CA ASP A 26 -8.20 10.78 6.03
C ASP A 26 -9.41 11.57 5.54
N THR A 27 -10.29 10.95 4.76
CA THR A 27 -11.53 11.57 4.28
C THR A 27 -12.47 11.93 5.44
N ILE A 28 -12.60 11.05 6.43
CA ILE A 28 -13.43 11.30 7.63
C ILE A 28 -12.85 12.47 8.43
N ARG A 29 -11.53 12.51 8.64
CA ARG A 29 -10.85 13.60 9.35
C ARG A 29 -10.94 14.94 8.61
N ALA A 30 -10.80 14.93 7.28
CA ALA A 30 -10.97 16.12 6.48
C ALA A 30 -12.39 16.70 6.58
N ARG A 31 -13.42 15.85 6.56
CA ARG A 31 -14.82 16.27 6.76
C ARG A 31 -15.08 16.81 8.17
N ALA A 32 -14.40 16.30 9.18
CA ALA A 32 -14.48 16.81 10.54
C ALA A 32 -13.71 18.12 10.75
N GLY A 33 -13.09 18.70 9.70
CA GLY A 33 -12.32 19.94 9.79
C GLY A 33 -10.98 19.81 10.53
N THR A 34 -10.54 18.58 10.80
CA THR A 34 -9.28 18.31 11.52
C THR A 34 -8.08 18.15 10.59
N LEU A 35 -8.33 18.08 9.28
CA LEU A 35 -7.33 18.04 8.21
C LEU A 35 -7.79 18.94 7.07
N GLU A 36 -6.85 19.61 6.41
CA GLU A 36 -7.15 20.26 5.14
C GLU A 36 -7.58 19.20 4.13
N ALA A 37 -8.70 19.44 3.45
CA ALA A 37 -9.26 18.54 2.44
C ALA A 37 -8.31 18.48 1.24
N GLY A 38 -7.29 17.66 1.35
CA GLY A 38 -6.40 17.35 0.24
C GLY A 38 -7.15 16.52 -0.81
N GLY A 39 -7.03 16.88 -2.10
CA GLY A 39 -7.62 16.17 -3.22
C GLY A 39 -7.15 14.72 -3.44
N SER A 40 -6.54 14.11 -2.42
CA SER A 40 -5.91 12.79 -2.48
C SER A 40 -6.91 11.65 -2.70
N THR A 41 -8.16 11.78 -2.25
CA THR A 41 -9.15 10.69 -2.35
C THR A 41 -9.59 10.45 -3.81
N LEU A 42 -9.76 11.51 -4.61
CA LEU A 42 -10.17 11.37 -6.01
C LEU A 42 -9.10 10.69 -6.87
N ILE A 43 -7.82 10.95 -6.58
CA ILE A 43 -6.68 10.32 -7.28
C ILE A 43 -6.43 8.91 -6.74
N GLY A 44 -6.68 8.69 -5.45
CA GLY A 44 -6.45 7.39 -4.80
C GLY A 44 -7.31 6.26 -5.37
N VAL A 45 -8.59 6.52 -5.65
CA VAL A 45 -9.53 5.50 -6.15
C VAL A 45 -9.06 4.84 -7.46
N PRO A 46 -8.72 5.57 -8.54
CA PRO A 46 -8.25 4.95 -9.78
C PRO A 46 -6.91 4.20 -9.59
N ILE A 47 -6.01 4.69 -8.74
CA ILE A 47 -4.76 4.00 -8.44
C ILE A 47 -5.04 2.65 -7.77
N LEU A 48 -5.91 2.62 -6.76
CA LEU A 48 -6.30 1.39 -6.08
C LEU A 48 -7.01 0.41 -7.03
N ALA A 49 -7.85 0.91 -7.95
CA ALA A 49 -8.53 0.07 -8.93
C ALA A 49 -7.54 -0.58 -9.90
N VAL A 50 -6.57 0.17 -10.43
CA VAL A 50 -5.51 -0.36 -11.30
C VAL A 50 -4.64 -1.36 -10.54
N TRP A 51 -4.30 -1.07 -9.30
CA TRP A 51 -3.50 -1.98 -8.47
C TRP A 51 -4.26 -3.27 -8.18
N LEU A 52 -5.54 -3.19 -7.81
CA LEU A 52 -6.39 -4.37 -7.58
C LEU A 52 -6.55 -5.20 -8.86
N TYR A 53 -6.76 -4.56 -10.02
CA TYR A 53 -6.81 -5.21 -11.33
C TYR A 53 -5.50 -5.97 -11.62
N GLY A 54 -4.35 -5.31 -11.44
CA GLY A 54 -3.04 -5.94 -11.61
C GLY A 54 -2.82 -7.14 -10.70
N THR A 55 -3.28 -7.02 -9.45
CA THR A 55 -3.15 -8.08 -8.43
C THR A 55 -4.03 -9.28 -8.72
N LEU A 56 -5.31 -9.09 -9.09
CA LEU A 56 -6.26 -10.19 -9.23
C LEU A 56 -6.22 -10.84 -10.62
N LEU A 57 -6.05 -10.05 -11.68
CA LEU A 57 -6.18 -10.54 -13.04
C LEU A 57 -4.84 -10.73 -13.77
N LEU A 58 -3.79 -10.05 -13.32
CA LEU A 58 -2.49 -10.06 -14.00
C LEU A 58 -1.34 -10.61 -13.14
N ALA A 59 -1.62 -11.25 -11.99
CA ALA A 59 -0.61 -11.68 -11.02
C ALA A 59 0.51 -12.56 -11.59
N GLU A 60 0.23 -13.34 -12.61
CA GLU A 60 1.20 -14.23 -13.27
C GLU A 60 1.84 -13.58 -14.52
N ARG A 61 1.43 -12.37 -14.87
CA ARG A 61 1.97 -11.62 -16.02
C ARG A 61 2.98 -10.56 -15.55
N ARG A 62 3.93 -10.26 -16.43
CA ARG A 62 4.94 -9.21 -16.16
C ARG A 62 4.31 -7.86 -15.85
N SER A 63 3.23 -7.49 -16.54
CA SER A 63 2.48 -6.25 -16.30
C SER A 63 1.88 -6.22 -14.89
N GLY A 64 1.31 -7.32 -14.41
CA GLY A 64 0.76 -7.41 -13.06
C GLY A 64 1.84 -7.28 -11.99
N LEU A 65 3.00 -7.93 -12.18
CA LEU A 65 4.14 -7.79 -11.27
C LEU A 65 4.66 -6.33 -11.21
N ILE A 66 4.67 -5.62 -12.33
CA ILE A 66 5.05 -4.19 -12.37
C ILE A 66 4.03 -3.34 -11.65
N ILE A 67 2.74 -3.57 -11.86
CA ILE A 67 1.67 -2.84 -11.17
C ILE A 67 1.76 -3.08 -9.65
N MET A 68 1.92 -4.33 -9.21
CA MET A 68 2.07 -4.67 -7.79
C MET A 68 3.35 -4.06 -7.19
N LEU A 69 4.45 -4.01 -7.94
CA LEU A 69 5.69 -3.36 -7.52
C LEU A 69 5.47 -1.85 -7.29
N VAL A 70 4.85 -1.15 -8.24
CA VAL A 70 4.56 0.29 -8.10
C VAL A 70 3.61 0.53 -6.94
N GLY A 71 2.53 -0.26 -6.81
CA GLY A 71 1.60 -0.18 -5.68
C GLY A 71 2.28 -0.43 -4.33
N SER A 72 3.22 -1.39 -4.28
CA SER A 72 4.00 -1.68 -3.08
C SER A 72 4.91 -0.53 -2.67
N LEU A 73 5.52 0.16 -3.64
CA LEU A 73 6.31 1.38 -3.38
C LEU A 73 5.45 2.49 -2.79
N LEU A 74 4.22 2.66 -3.28
CA LEU A 74 3.26 3.61 -2.72
C LEU A 74 2.89 3.23 -1.28
N ALA A 75 2.64 1.93 -1.01
CA ALA A 75 2.31 1.45 0.33
C ALA A 75 3.45 1.67 1.35
N ILE A 76 4.70 1.52 0.92
CA ILE A 76 5.88 1.79 1.77
C ILE A 76 6.10 3.30 1.89
N GLY A 77 5.87 4.06 0.83
CA GLY A 77 6.04 5.50 0.81
C GLY A 77 5.13 6.23 1.78
N MET A 78 3.89 5.75 1.97
CA MET A 78 2.91 6.40 2.86
C MET A 78 3.39 6.52 4.31
N PRO A 79 3.79 5.44 5.02
CA PRO A 79 4.33 5.58 6.38
C PRO A 79 5.60 6.44 6.41
N VAL A 80 6.48 6.33 5.41
CA VAL A 80 7.70 7.16 5.33
C VAL A 80 7.33 8.64 5.22
N MET A 81 6.40 8.99 4.34
CA MET A 81 5.90 10.37 4.20
C MET A 81 5.31 10.88 5.51
N HIS A 82 4.48 10.07 6.18
CA HIS A 82 3.88 10.48 7.46
C HIS A 82 4.92 10.66 8.58
N VAL A 83 5.97 9.84 8.61
CA VAL A 83 7.06 10.01 9.58
C VAL A 83 7.91 11.24 9.26
N MET A 84 8.24 11.48 7.99
CA MET A 84 9.13 12.58 7.59
C MET A 84 8.44 13.94 7.62
N PHE A 85 7.16 14.01 7.21
CA PHE A 85 6.44 15.28 7.08
C PHE A 85 5.53 15.59 8.26
N ALA A 86 5.12 14.58 9.05
CA ALA A 86 4.38 14.76 10.28
C ALA A 86 5.31 14.64 11.48
N ALA A 87 6.29 15.54 11.62
CA ALA A 87 7.03 15.72 12.87
C ALA A 87 6.10 15.93 14.09
N GLY A 88 4.83 16.29 13.86
CA GLY A 88 3.75 16.29 14.84
C GLY A 88 3.27 14.92 15.29
N ILE A 89 3.51 13.83 14.55
CA ILE A 89 3.11 12.47 14.96
C ILE A 89 3.84 12.04 16.24
N PHE A 90 5.09 12.45 16.42
CA PHE A 90 5.89 12.15 17.60
C PHE A 90 5.75 13.18 18.73
N ASN A 91 5.10 14.32 18.50
CA ASN A 91 4.93 15.38 19.50
C ASN A 91 3.79 15.13 20.52
N GLY A 92 3.40 13.88 20.75
CA GLY A 92 2.46 13.52 21.84
C GLY A 92 1.00 13.92 21.61
N GLN A 93 0.67 14.60 20.52
CA GLN A 93 -0.71 14.97 20.19
C GLN A 93 -1.55 13.77 19.74
N LEU A 94 -0.92 12.74 19.17
CA LEU A 94 -1.59 11.50 18.73
C LEU A 94 -2.09 10.63 19.88
N ALA A 95 -1.49 10.73 21.06
CA ALA A 95 -1.90 9.96 22.23
C ALA A 95 -3.27 10.39 22.81
N LYS A 96 -3.83 11.51 22.35
CA LYS A 96 -5.07 12.06 22.90
C LYS A 96 -6.34 11.67 22.15
N VAL A 97 -6.23 10.93 21.01
CA VAL A 97 -7.39 10.63 20.19
C VAL A 97 -7.41 9.12 19.87
N ALA A 98 -8.42 8.41 20.35
CA ALA A 98 -8.61 6.97 20.09
C ALA A 98 -8.48 6.55 18.60
N PRO A 99 -8.86 7.37 17.60
CA PRO A 99 -8.59 7.08 16.18
C PRO A 99 -7.10 7.02 15.81
N ALA A 100 -6.20 7.58 16.63
CA ALA A 100 -4.78 7.60 16.33
C ALA A 100 -4.14 6.21 16.37
N PHE A 101 -4.59 5.32 17.24
CA PHE A 101 -4.07 3.96 17.33
C PHE A 101 -4.33 3.17 16.03
N LEU A 102 -5.56 3.17 15.54
CA LEU A 102 -5.92 2.51 14.29
C LEU A 102 -5.16 3.10 13.10
N PHE A 103 -4.98 4.42 13.08
CA PHE A 103 -4.24 5.08 12.03
C PHE A 103 -2.77 4.66 12.00
N VAL A 104 -2.09 4.67 13.13
CA VAL A 104 -0.68 4.25 13.26
C VAL A 104 -0.54 2.77 12.92
N TRP A 105 -1.47 1.94 13.41
CA TRP A 105 -1.48 0.51 13.12
C TRP A 105 -1.66 0.22 11.62
N THR A 106 -2.62 0.86 10.96
CA THR A 106 -2.84 0.67 9.52
C THR A 106 -1.63 1.11 8.68
N LEU A 107 -0.95 2.20 9.06
CA LEU A 107 0.28 2.64 8.42
C LEU A 107 1.40 1.60 8.50
N HIS A 108 1.65 1.04 9.69
CA HIS A 108 2.69 0.01 9.86
C HIS A 108 2.33 -1.29 9.15
N ALA A 109 1.09 -1.74 9.26
CA ALA A 109 0.61 -2.94 8.59
C ALA A 109 0.71 -2.80 7.06
N MET A 110 0.36 -1.64 6.52
CA MET A 110 0.51 -1.31 5.10
C MET A 110 1.97 -1.30 4.66
N GLY A 111 2.87 -0.72 5.45
CA GLY A 111 4.31 -0.72 5.17
C GLY A 111 4.90 -2.14 5.14
N LEU A 112 4.53 -2.98 6.11
CA LEU A 112 5.00 -4.38 6.19
C LEU A 112 4.48 -5.23 5.03
N THR A 113 3.18 -5.16 4.74
CA THR A 113 2.59 -5.91 3.61
C THR A 113 3.10 -5.40 2.27
N GLY A 114 3.31 -4.08 2.14
CA GLY A 114 3.92 -3.46 0.97
C GLY A 114 5.36 -3.93 0.76
N MET A 115 6.16 -4.02 1.82
CA MET A 115 7.53 -4.53 1.73
C MET A 115 7.57 -5.98 1.27
N LEU A 116 6.71 -6.83 1.82
CA LEU A 116 6.61 -8.23 1.39
C LEU A 116 6.18 -8.33 -0.09
N SER A 117 5.16 -7.57 -0.50
CA SER A 117 4.70 -7.51 -1.88
C SER A 117 5.79 -6.99 -2.83
N LEU A 118 6.58 -5.99 -2.42
CA LEU A 118 7.70 -5.46 -3.19
C LEU A 118 8.76 -6.54 -3.44
N ILE A 119 9.21 -7.21 -2.39
CA ILE A 119 10.24 -8.26 -2.48
C ILE A 119 9.78 -9.38 -3.43
N LEU A 120 8.55 -9.85 -3.29
CA LEU A 120 8.01 -10.92 -4.12
C LEU A 120 7.80 -10.48 -5.57
N SER A 121 7.38 -9.24 -5.83
CA SER A 121 7.25 -8.68 -7.17
C SER A 121 8.60 -8.59 -7.88
N VAL A 122 9.64 -8.12 -7.19
CA VAL A 122 11.01 -8.05 -7.72
C VAL A 122 11.53 -9.46 -8.05
N ARG A 123 11.36 -10.41 -7.13
CA ARG A 123 11.77 -11.82 -7.36
C ARG A 123 11.03 -12.43 -8.55
N GLY A 124 9.71 -12.17 -8.66
CA GLY A 124 8.91 -12.63 -9.79
C GLY A 124 9.40 -12.06 -11.12
N LEU A 125 9.72 -10.76 -11.17
CA LEU A 125 10.26 -10.11 -12.36
C LEU A 125 11.65 -10.66 -12.75
N TRP A 126 12.52 -10.95 -11.78
CA TRP A 126 13.82 -11.56 -12.04
C TRP A 126 13.69 -12.99 -12.56
N GLY A 127 12.80 -13.78 -11.97
CA GLY A 127 12.52 -15.13 -12.44
C GLY A 127 12.04 -15.20 -13.90
N MET A 128 11.35 -14.17 -14.38
CA MET A 128 10.93 -14.08 -15.79
C MET A 128 12.05 -13.67 -16.75
N ARG A 129 13.19 -13.17 -16.25
CA ARG A 129 14.34 -12.78 -17.07
C ARG A 129 15.37 -13.89 -17.25
N ALA A 130 15.34 -14.92 -16.37
CA ALA A 130 16.28 -16.02 -16.47
C ALA A 130 16.00 -16.79 -17.78
N PRO A 131 16.99 -16.95 -18.70
CA PRO A 131 16.83 -17.83 -19.85
C PRO A 131 16.56 -19.24 -19.33
N GLY A 132 15.51 -19.87 -19.86
CA GLY A 132 15.27 -21.27 -19.58
C GLY A 132 16.51 -22.11 -19.90
N PRO A 133 16.74 -23.24 -19.22
CA PRO A 133 17.82 -24.15 -19.59
C PRO A 133 17.62 -24.56 -21.05
N ARG A 134 18.67 -24.34 -21.87
CA ARG A 134 18.74 -24.80 -23.25
C ARG A 134 18.87 -26.30 -23.29
#